data_4dc7d32506bef22ba7af2aa435e9eafe
#
_entry.id   4dc7d32506bef22ba7af2aa435e9eafe
#
_cell.length_a   1.000
_cell.length_b   1.000
_cell.length_c   1.000
_cell.angle_alpha   90.00
_cell.angle_beta   90.00
_cell.angle_gamma   90.00
#
_symmetry.space_group_name_H-M   'P 1'
#
loop_
_entity.id
_entity.type
_entity.pdbx_description
1 polymer ?
#
loop_
_entity_poly.entity_id
_entity_poly.type
_entity_poly.pdbx_seq_one_letter_code
_entity_poly.pdbx_strand_id
1 'polypeptide(L)'
;MREFEAGPKAGARAPDGRVTIAGTGGTKRLANVLDGSAHTLLLFDGRSDSEDGYERLASIERAVRERWGEVIRTYLVTPRSQRPAILPESIPVLLDPDGDLEKRYGASTECLYLIRPDLYVGYRSQPADLDKLVAYLRTILR
;
A
#
# COMPACT_ATOMS: atom_id res chain seq x y z
N MET A 1 -9.46 -18.02 -12.05
CA MET A 1 -8.49 -17.04 -11.54
C MET A 1 -7.83 -17.58 -10.28
N ARG A 2 -6.53 -17.42 -10.20
CA ARG A 2 -5.80 -17.89 -9.03
C ARG A 2 -6.03 -16.96 -7.86
N GLU A 3 -6.23 -17.51 -6.68
CA GLU A 3 -6.35 -16.71 -5.48
C GLU A 3 -5.02 -16.03 -5.14
N PHE A 4 -5.10 -14.98 -4.33
CA PHE A 4 -3.92 -14.26 -3.87
C PHE A 4 -3.18 -15.11 -2.84
N GLU A 5 -2.25 -15.91 -3.30
CA GLU A 5 -1.50 -16.85 -2.45
C GLU A 5 -0.12 -16.33 -2.05
N ALA A 6 0.47 -15.48 -2.89
CA ALA A 6 1.80 -14.93 -2.61
C ALA A 6 1.73 -13.88 -1.50
N GLY A 7 2.83 -13.73 -0.77
CA GLY A 7 2.94 -12.73 0.27
C GLY A 7 2.25 -13.12 1.58
N PRO A 8 2.26 -12.21 2.57
CA PRO A 8 1.70 -12.49 3.89
C PRO A 8 0.18 -12.55 3.86
N LYS A 9 -0.39 -13.49 4.57
CA LYS A 9 -1.84 -13.62 4.70
C LYS A 9 -2.35 -12.71 5.81
N ALA A 10 -3.66 -12.43 5.79
CA ALA A 10 -4.30 -11.74 6.89
C ALA A 10 -4.03 -12.49 8.21
N GLY A 11 -3.66 -11.75 9.24
CA GLY A 11 -3.23 -12.30 10.51
C GLY A 11 -1.73 -12.52 10.64
N ALA A 12 -0.98 -12.47 9.54
CA ALA A 12 0.47 -12.60 9.58
C ALA A 12 1.12 -11.25 9.89
N ARG A 13 2.33 -11.27 10.43
CA ARG A 13 3.10 -10.05 10.65
C ARG A 13 3.45 -9.42 9.31
N ALA A 14 3.32 -8.10 9.22
CA ALA A 14 3.69 -7.38 8.02
C ALA A 14 5.21 -7.45 7.80
N PRO A 15 5.68 -7.90 6.62
CA PRO A 15 7.12 -7.94 6.34
C PRO A 15 7.75 -6.56 6.38
N ASP A 16 8.97 -6.48 6.88
CA ASP A 16 9.77 -5.27 6.83
C ASP A 16 10.58 -5.26 5.52
N GLY A 17 11.14 -4.13 5.19
CA GLY A 17 11.97 -3.96 4.01
C GLY A 17 12.45 -2.52 3.93
N ARG A 18 13.29 -2.23 2.96
CA ARG A 18 13.81 -0.88 2.77
C ARG A 18 13.03 -0.15 1.70
N VAL A 19 12.75 1.12 1.96
CA VAL A 19 12.03 1.98 1.03
C VAL A 19 12.68 3.36 1.02
N THR A 20 12.49 4.08 -0.08
CA THR A 20 12.86 5.49 -0.16
C THR A 20 11.58 6.30 -0.22
N ILE A 21 11.46 7.27 0.67
CA ILE A 21 10.28 8.15 0.68
C ILE A 21 10.48 9.19 -0.42
N ALA A 22 9.56 9.21 -1.39
CA ALA A 22 9.63 10.15 -2.49
C ALA A 22 9.56 11.59 -1.95
N GLY A 23 10.41 12.45 -2.47
CA GLY A 23 10.49 13.85 -2.07
C GLY A 23 11.49 14.14 -0.98
N THR A 24 11.82 13.18 -0.12
CA THR A 24 12.83 13.37 0.92
C THR A 24 14.19 12.77 0.54
N GLY A 25 14.17 11.78 -0.38
CA GLY A 25 15.39 11.09 -0.79
C GLY A 25 15.98 10.17 0.24
N GLY A 26 15.38 10.07 1.40
CA GLY A 26 15.88 9.22 2.50
C GLY A 26 15.44 7.79 2.38
N THR A 27 16.35 6.86 2.71
CA THR A 27 16.02 5.43 2.77
C THR A 27 15.70 5.07 4.22
N LYS A 28 14.59 4.36 4.41
CA LYS A 28 14.12 3.91 5.73
C LYS A 28 13.67 2.49 5.66
N ARG A 29 13.56 1.88 6.83
CA ARG A 29 12.87 0.60 6.94
C ARG A 29 11.37 0.85 6.99
N LEU A 30 10.60 -0.04 6.35
CA LEU A 30 9.14 0.09 6.38
C LEU A 30 8.62 0.11 7.82
N ALA A 31 9.21 -0.68 8.71
CA ALA A 31 8.81 -0.72 10.12
C ALA A 31 8.89 0.66 10.78
N ASN A 32 9.78 1.55 10.31
CA ASN A 32 9.87 2.91 10.83
C ASN A 32 8.85 3.85 10.20
N VAL A 33 8.33 3.50 9.05
CA VAL A 33 7.21 4.23 8.41
C VAL A 33 5.91 3.87 9.10
N LEU A 34 5.77 2.60 9.49
CA LEU A 34 4.60 2.09 10.20
C LEU A 34 4.75 2.42 11.68
N ASP A 35 4.21 3.54 12.12
CA ASP A 35 4.50 4.06 13.46
C ASP A 35 3.60 3.50 14.57
N GLY A 36 2.69 2.61 14.25
CA GLY A 36 1.85 1.98 15.26
C GLY A 36 0.71 2.84 15.81
N SER A 37 0.59 4.09 15.36
CA SER A 37 -0.47 4.98 15.85
C SER A 37 -1.74 4.93 15.00
N ALA A 38 -1.65 4.34 13.81
CA ALA A 38 -2.77 4.28 12.88
C ALA A 38 -2.67 3.02 12.03
N HIS A 39 -3.78 2.66 11.38
CA HIS A 39 -3.73 1.67 10.32
C HIS A 39 -2.94 2.23 9.15
N THR A 40 -2.27 1.38 8.40
CA THR A 40 -1.54 1.78 7.19
C THR A 40 -2.05 0.99 6.01
N LEU A 41 -2.43 1.69 4.95
CA LEU A 41 -2.84 1.08 3.71
C LEU A 41 -1.69 1.19 2.71
N LEU A 42 -1.20 0.05 2.24
CA LEU A 42 -0.17 0.00 1.20
C LEU A 42 -0.83 -0.39 -0.12
N LEU A 43 -0.67 0.47 -1.12
CA LEU A 43 -1.20 0.24 -2.45
C LEU A 43 -0.03 -0.07 -3.38
N PHE A 44 0.01 -1.29 -3.91
CA PHE A 44 1.08 -1.73 -4.82
C PHE A 44 0.59 -1.69 -6.26
N ASP A 45 1.32 -1.03 -7.12
CA ASP A 45 1.01 -1.04 -8.55
C ASP A 45 1.44 -2.34 -9.23
N GLY A 46 2.37 -3.05 -8.64
CA GLY A 46 2.96 -4.22 -9.26
C GLY A 46 4.02 -3.83 -10.27
N ARG A 47 4.18 -4.65 -11.30
CA ARG A 47 5.20 -4.42 -12.34
C ARG A 47 4.63 -3.85 -13.62
N SER A 48 3.45 -3.26 -13.55
CA SER A 48 2.82 -2.69 -14.72
C SER A 48 3.58 -1.47 -15.22
N ASP A 49 3.75 -1.37 -16.54
CA ASP A 49 4.30 -0.17 -17.16
C ASP A 49 3.21 0.85 -17.48
N SER A 50 1.95 0.48 -17.23
CA SER A 50 0.80 1.32 -17.54
C SER A 50 0.59 2.40 -16.49
N GLU A 51 0.17 3.58 -16.92
CA GLU A 51 -0.22 4.65 -16.01
C GLU A 51 -1.63 4.44 -15.44
N ASP A 52 -2.44 3.58 -16.06
CA ASP A 52 -3.83 3.34 -15.65
C ASP A 52 -3.93 2.80 -14.22
N GLY A 53 -2.98 1.97 -13.83
CA GLY A 53 -2.95 1.42 -12.47
C GLY A 53 -2.81 2.49 -11.43
N TYR A 54 -1.98 3.50 -11.71
CA TYR A 54 -1.78 4.59 -10.75
C TYR A 54 -3.04 5.43 -10.59
N GLU A 55 -3.82 5.62 -11.65
CA GLU A 55 -5.08 6.36 -11.54
C GLU A 55 -6.07 5.63 -10.65
N ARG A 56 -6.16 4.30 -10.79
CA ARG A 56 -7.04 3.51 -9.93
C ARG A 56 -6.59 3.55 -8.48
N LEU A 57 -5.29 3.40 -8.23
CA LEU A 57 -4.76 3.46 -6.88
C LEU A 57 -4.94 4.84 -6.26
N ALA A 58 -4.77 5.89 -7.06
CA ALA A 58 -5.02 7.25 -6.59
C ALA A 58 -6.48 7.45 -6.19
N SER A 59 -7.41 6.84 -6.92
CA SER A 59 -8.84 6.90 -6.60
C SER A 59 -9.13 6.20 -5.27
N ILE A 60 -8.48 5.05 -5.03
CA ILE A 60 -8.63 4.32 -3.77
C ILE A 60 -8.08 5.18 -2.61
N GLU A 61 -6.90 5.75 -2.79
CA GLU A 61 -6.30 6.61 -1.78
C GLU A 61 -7.22 7.76 -1.41
N ARG A 62 -7.76 8.44 -2.42
CA ARG A 62 -8.64 9.58 -2.19
C ARG A 62 -9.89 9.17 -1.42
N ALA A 63 -10.54 8.09 -1.82
CA ALA A 63 -11.76 7.61 -1.17
C ALA A 63 -11.51 7.25 0.30
N VAL A 64 -10.40 6.59 0.58
CA VAL A 64 -10.03 6.21 1.96
C VAL A 64 -9.69 7.46 2.77
N ARG A 65 -8.92 8.37 2.20
CA ARG A 65 -8.50 9.59 2.88
C ARG A 65 -9.70 10.48 3.25
N GLU A 66 -10.65 10.60 2.35
CA GLU A 66 -11.82 11.44 2.60
C GLU A 66 -12.66 10.94 3.78
N ARG A 67 -12.68 9.65 4.01
CA ARG A 67 -13.54 9.06 5.04
C ARG A 67 -12.77 8.66 6.31
N TRP A 68 -11.55 8.15 6.17
CA TRP A 68 -10.78 7.61 7.28
C TRP A 68 -9.38 8.18 7.38
N GLY A 69 -9.12 9.34 6.76
CA GLY A 69 -7.78 9.93 6.72
C GLY A 69 -7.14 10.21 8.07
N GLU A 70 -7.95 10.31 9.12
CA GLU A 70 -7.41 10.55 10.47
C GLU A 70 -6.92 9.26 11.13
N VAL A 71 -7.41 8.10 10.70
CA VAL A 71 -7.09 6.82 11.34
C VAL A 71 -6.39 5.85 10.39
N ILE A 72 -6.30 6.16 9.11
CA ILE A 72 -5.59 5.35 8.11
C ILE A 72 -4.60 6.22 7.36
N ARG A 73 -3.34 5.82 7.35
CA ARG A 73 -2.31 6.44 6.52
C ARG A 73 -2.14 5.59 5.27
N THR A 74 -2.18 6.20 4.11
CA THR A 74 -2.08 5.48 2.85
C THR A 74 -0.79 5.84 2.13
N TYR A 75 -0.08 4.81 1.66
CA TYR A 75 1.12 4.98 0.86
C TYR A 75 0.97 4.18 -0.42
N LEU A 76 1.42 4.76 -1.53
CA LEU A 76 1.51 4.04 -2.78
C LEU A 76 2.95 3.54 -2.93
N VAL A 77 3.12 2.26 -3.22
CA VAL A 77 4.44 1.65 -3.40
C VAL A 77 4.67 1.41 -4.89
N THR A 78 5.77 1.90 -5.41
CA THR A 78 6.12 1.76 -6.81
C THR A 78 7.52 1.18 -6.98
N PRO A 79 7.73 0.30 -7.97
CA PRO A 79 9.08 -0.19 -8.28
C PRO A 79 9.92 0.82 -9.05
N ARG A 80 9.37 1.96 -9.40
CA ARG A 80 10.12 3.01 -10.09
C ARG A 80 11.08 3.70 -9.14
N SER A 81 12.14 4.26 -9.69
CA SER A 81 13.14 4.99 -8.91
C SER A 81 12.73 6.43 -8.61
N GLN A 82 11.65 6.89 -9.24
CA GLN A 82 11.14 8.24 -9.05
C GLN A 82 9.62 8.19 -8.93
N ARG A 83 9.07 9.21 -8.26
CA ARG A 83 7.63 9.36 -8.14
C ARG A 83 6.98 9.45 -9.52
N PRO A 84 5.95 8.64 -9.81
CA PRO A 84 5.20 8.78 -11.07
C PRO A 84 4.57 10.16 -11.20
N ALA A 85 4.83 10.82 -12.33
CA ALA A 85 4.38 12.20 -12.53
C ALA A 85 2.86 12.33 -12.57
N ILE A 86 2.15 11.27 -12.94
CA ILE A 86 0.69 11.29 -13.01
C ILE A 86 0.03 11.36 -11.63
N LEU A 87 0.75 10.99 -10.57
CA LEU A 87 0.17 10.98 -9.22
C LEU A 87 0.11 12.39 -8.63
N PRO A 88 -1.01 12.76 -7.97
CA PRO A 88 -1.06 14.01 -7.22
C PRO A 88 0.02 14.07 -6.15
N GLU A 89 0.58 15.24 -5.92
CA GLU A 89 1.64 15.41 -4.92
C GLU A 89 1.17 15.12 -3.50
N SER A 90 -0.13 15.17 -3.27
CA SER A 90 -0.70 14.89 -1.95
C SER A 90 -0.61 13.42 -1.54
N ILE A 91 -0.35 12.51 -2.49
CA ILE A 91 -0.26 11.08 -2.18
C ILE A 91 1.16 10.73 -1.76
N PRO A 92 1.36 10.20 -0.53
CA PRO A 92 2.68 9.73 -0.14
C PRO A 92 3.10 8.51 -0.96
N VAL A 93 4.31 8.53 -1.49
CA VAL A 93 4.84 7.45 -2.33
C VAL A 93 6.10 6.88 -1.71
N LEU A 94 6.16 5.54 -1.64
CA LEU A 94 7.35 4.81 -1.24
C LEU A 94 7.97 4.21 -2.49
N LEU A 95 9.24 4.51 -2.72
CA LEU A 95 9.98 4.00 -3.86
C LEU A 95 10.65 2.68 -3.49
N ASP A 96 10.47 1.67 -4.32
CA ASP A 96 10.99 0.33 -4.12
C ASP A 96 11.71 -0.15 -5.39
N PRO A 97 12.76 0.58 -5.84
CA PRO A 97 13.38 0.29 -7.14
C PRO A 97 14.03 -1.08 -7.23
N ASP A 98 14.47 -1.62 -6.10
CA ASP A 98 15.06 -2.97 -6.07
C ASP A 98 14.00 -4.08 -6.00
N GLY A 99 12.75 -3.71 -5.82
CA GLY A 99 11.66 -4.68 -5.73
C GLY A 99 11.64 -5.46 -4.44
N ASP A 100 12.30 -4.98 -3.39
CA ASP A 100 12.39 -5.69 -2.11
C ASP A 100 11.02 -5.85 -1.45
N LEU A 101 10.25 -4.76 -1.34
CA LEU A 101 8.91 -4.85 -0.79
C LEU A 101 7.98 -5.63 -1.69
N GLU A 102 8.05 -5.40 -2.99
CA GLU A 102 7.23 -6.14 -3.95
C GLU A 102 7.39 -7.63 -3.75
N LYS A 103 8.63 -8.08 -3.61
CA LYS A 103 8.94 -9.49 -3.44
C LYS A 103 8.43 -10.02 -2.10
N ARG A 104 8.65 -9.28 -1.02
CA ARG A 104 8.25 -9.70 0.33
C ARG A 104 6.74 -9.74 0.49
N TYR A 105 6.02 -8.87 -0.19
CA TYR A 105 4.55 -8.81 -0.14
C TYR A 105 3.89 -9.59 -1.26
N GLY A 106 4.66 -10.24 -2.13
CA GLY A 106 4.11 -10.97 -3.26
C GLY A 106 3.34 -10.07 -4.22
N ALA A 107 3.77 -8.83 -4.37
CA ALA A 107 3.03 -7.78 -5.07
C ALA A 107 3.45 -7.68 -6.54
N SER A 108 3.54 -8.80 -7.26
CA SER A 108 3.90 -8.79 -8.67
C SER A 108 2.83 -8.18 -9.56
N THR A 109 1.59 -8.14 -9.08
CA THR A 109 0.48 -7.45 -9.74
C THR A 109 -0.17 -6.49 -8.77
N GLU A 110 -1.03 -5.61 -9.27
CA GLU A 110 -1.72 -4.63 -8.44
C GLU A 110 -2.42 -5.31 -7.26
N CYS A 111 -2.17 -4.79 -6.06
CA CYS A 111 -2.81 -5.33 -4.85
C CYS A 111 -2.77 -4.28 -3.73
N LEU A 112 -3.46 -4.57 -2.64
CA LEU A 112 -3.41 -3.73 -1.46
C LEU A 112 -3.28 -4.56 -0.20
N TYR A 113 -2.69 -3.94 0.82
CA TYR A 113 -2.55 -4.49 2.17
C TYR A 113 -2.95 -3.44 3.17
N LEU A 114 -3.82 -3.82 4.10
CA LEU A 114 -4.12 -2.99 5.25
C LEU A 114 -3.38 -3.56 6.46
N ILE A 115 -2.47 -2.76 7.02
CA ILE A 115 -1.66 -3.17 8.16
C ILE A 115 -2.22 -2.51 9.40
N ARG A 116 -2.46 -3.30 10.44
CA ARG A 116 -2.99 -2.83 11.71
C ARG A 116 -1.92 -2.07 12.50
N PRO A 117 -2.33 -1.28 13.49
CA PRO A 117 -1.35 -0.59 14.34
C PRO A 117 -0.36 -1.52 15.04
N ASP A 118 -0.73 -2.79 15.28
CA ASP A 118 0.17 -3.77 15.87
C ASP A 118 1.15 -4.40 14.87
N LEU A 119 1.17 -3.88 13.62
CA LEU A 119 2.06 -4.32 12.53
C LEU A 119 1.73 -5.70 11.98
N TYR A 120 0.49 -6.14 12.14
CA TYR A 120 -0.01 -7.36 11.51
C TYR A 120 -0.93 -7.01 10.36
N VAL A 121 -0.96 -7.87 9.34
CA VAL A 121 -1.85 -7.69 8.20
C VAL A 121 -3.28 -7.92 8.65
N GLY A 122 -4.12 -6.88 8.51
CA GLY A 122 -5.54 -7.00 8.84
C GLY A 122 -6.38 -7.41 7.65
N TYR A 123 -5.99 -7.00 6.45
CA TYR A 123 -6.74 -7.27 5.24
C TYR A 123 -5.83 -7.16 4.02
N ARG A 124 -6.09 -7.92 2.99
CA ARG A 124 -5.38 -7.80 1.72
C ARG A 124 -6.30 -8.17 0.57
N SER A 125 -6.04 -7.62 -0.60
CA SER A 125 -6.79 -7.99 -1.79
C SER A 125 -5.92 -7.87 -3.05
N GLN A 126 -6.15 -8.77 -3.99
CA GLN A 126 -5.52 -8.77 -5.30
C GLN A 126 -6.59 -9.20 -6.32
N PRO A 127 -6.96 -8.32 -7.27
CA PRO A 127 -6.46 -6.95 -7.43
C PRO A 127 -6.91 -6.02 -6.30
N ALA A 128 -6.40 -4.79 -6.31
CA ALA A 128 -6.84 -3.76 -5.37
C ALA A 128 -8.30 -3.42 -5.67
N ASP A 129 -9.16 -3.60 -4.68
CA ASP A 129 -10.60 -3.45 -4.86
C ASP A 129 -11.16 -2.52 -3.78
N LEU A 130 -11.57 -1.33 -4.20
CA LEU A 130 -12.07 -0.32 -3.27
C LEU A 130 -13.34 -0.77 -2.56
N ASP A 131 -14.28 -1.36 -3.29
CA ASP A 131 -15.57 -1.73 -2.70
C ASP A 131 -15.39 -2.78 -1.60
N LYS A 132 -14.55 -3.77 -1.84
CA LYS A 132 -14.25 -4.79 -0.84
C LYS A 132 -13.51 -4.21 0.35
N LEU A 133 -12.57 -3.29 0.10
CA LEU A 133 -11.85 -2.62 1.17
C LEU A 133 -12.81 -1.81 2.04
N VAL A 134 -13.69 -1.02 1.42
CA VAL A 134 -14.67 -0.21 2.15
C VAL A 134 -15.57 -1.10 2.99
N ALA A 135 -16.05 -2.21 2.44
CA ALA A 135 -16.89 -3.14 3.18
C ALA A 135 -16.16 -3.67 4.42
N TYR A 136 -14.87 -4.01 4.29
CA TYR A 136 -14.08 -4.45 5.43
C TYR A 136 -13.88 -3.34 6.46
N LEU A 137 -13.53 -2.13 6.00
CA LEU A 137 -13.28 -1.00 6.90
C LEU A 137 -14.51 -0.64 7.71
N ARG A 138 -15.70 -0.77 7.14
CA ARG A 138 -16.95 -0.52 7.86
C ARG A 138 -17.16 -1.49 9.00
N THR A 139 -16.55 -2.67 8.96
CA THR A 139 -16.67 -3.65 10.05
C THR A 139 -15.74 -3.33 11.23
N ILE A 140 -14.62 -2.66 10.98
CA ILE A 140 -13.61 -2.40 12.01
C ILE A 140 -13.53 -0.92 12.43
N LEU A 141 -13.91 -0.01 11.54
CA LEU A 141 -13.86 1.44 11.78
C LEU A 141 -15.26 2.03 11.56
N ARG A 142 -15.84 2.54 12.60
CA ARG A 142 -17.19 3.09 12.53
C ARG A 142 -17.23 4.59 12.65
#